data_741c19530b5b024c882f544c2cc09374
#
_entry.id   741c19530b5b024c882f544c2cc09374
#
_cell.length_a   1.000
_cell.length_b   1.000
_cell.length_c   1.000
_cell.angle_alpha   90.00
_cell.angle_beta   90.00
_cell.angle_gamma   90.00
#
_symmetry.space_group_name_H-M   'P 1'
#
loop_
_entity.id
_entity.type
_entity.pdbx_description
1 polymer ?
#
loop_
_entity_poly.entity_id
_entity_poly.type
_entity_poly.pdbx_seq_one_letter_code
_entity_poly.pdbx_strand_id
1 'polypeptide(L)'
;MKSLMKIGMTAALIVLFASVILHAQRVDTVDGVRVVHNGKDGKWGKNAEISLKFVKTIGDMETDDENVLFYMPSDIGFDKEGNIYVLDSGNHRIQKFGPDGRYVATIGNAGEGPGEFQYPFSFDVDAEGYIYVSDSGNQRIQVLTPDGKDHKTIKMTKHDVGDVGLLGKDRIIMGGGGLFTFGMPGMEKEKTLPKIFKVLDFEGEVKDEFGDQHDFDDFMVNRMGNMFQFAVDGESNIYVAFNNQNRIEKYTPDGKLLWKADRDLPYTTDAPISKGGRKASSAGNVSVEAPRMNRCSDGIAVDGRGRVWIVGQKRQLREEEGVQMRVGLTMNESGKRSMNISVDSEEDIRKTDAYELEVYDPEGILLGKLPVDHFVDGIWIHNDRVYLLDKNRGMQFFEYLITE
;
A
#
# COMPACT_ATOMS: atom_id res chain seq x y z
N MET A 1 81.01 42.41 3.77
CA MET A 1 80.12 41.61 4.63
C MET A 1 78.71 42.03 4.33
N LYS A 2 78.02 41.33 3.44
CA LYS A 2 76.57 41.52 3.17
C LYS A 2 75.98 40.14 3.07
N SER A 3 75.18 39.78 4.08
CA SER A 3 74.39 38.55 4.13
C SER A 3 73.18 38.67 3.21
N LEU A 4 73.04 37.79 2.23
CA LEU A 4 71.83 37.63 1.42
C LEU A 4 70.90 36.66 2.13
N MET A 5 69.79 37.18 2.57
CA MET A 5 68.66 36.41 3.04
C MET A 5 67.87 35.91 1.82
N LYS A 6 67.86 34.61 1.61
CA LYS A 6 66.96 33.96 0.63
C LYS A 6 65.59 33.82 1.24
N ILE A 7 64.60 34.48 0.68
CA ILE A 7 63.19 34.30 0.95
C ILE A 7 62.71 33.14 0.08
N GLY A 8 62.44 32.00 0.72
CA GLY A 8 61.79 30.89 0.06
C GLY A 8 60.28 31.15 -0.03
N MET A 9 59.76 31.32 -1.19
CA MET A 9 58.34 31.39 -1.49
C MET A 9 57.80 29.95 -1.58
N THR A 10 57.17 29.48 -0.49
CA THR A 10 56.41 28.22 -0.53
C THR A 10 55.04 28.51 -1.16
N ALA A 11 54.86 28.09 -2.41
CA ALA A 11 53.57 28.13 -3.05
C ALA A 11 52.68 27.04 -2.40
N ALA A 12 51.74 27.44 -1.59
CA ALA A 12 50.68 26.56 -1.10
C ALA A 12 49.72 26.28 -2.24
N LEU A 13 49.73 25.07 -2.78
CA LEU A 13 48.79 24.58 -3.77
C LEU A 13 47.45 24.35 -3.01
N ILE A 14 46.53 25.31 -3.10
CA ILE A 14 45.17 25.15 -2.65
C ILE A 14 44.46 24.28 -3.69
N VAL A 15 44.40 22.98 -3.43
CA VAL A 15 43.52 22.07 -4.18
C VAL A 15 42.10 22.38 -3.72
N LEU A 16 41.37 23.17 -4.51
CA LEU A 16 39.94 23.31 -4.38
C LEU A 16 39.33 21.95 -4.78
N PHE A 17 39.02 21.12 -3.81
CA PHE A 17 38.03 20.07 -4.00
C PHE A 17 36.67 20.77 -4.18
N ALA A 18 36.30 21.00 -5.42
CA ALA A 18 34.89 21.19 -5.75
C ALA A 18 34.20 19.88 -5.40
N SER A 19 33.65 19.80 -4.20
CA SER A 19 32.69 18.78 -3.86
C SER A 19 31.49 19.00 -4.79
N VAL A 20 31.45 18.26 -5.90
CA VAL A 20 30.21 17.97 -6.59
C VAL A 20 29.38 17.27 -5.50
N ILE A 21 28.47 18.02 -4.88
CA ILE A 21 27.41 17.44 -4.08
C ILE A 21 26.52 16.74 -5.08
N LEU A 22 26.94 15.56 -5.57
CA LEU A 22 25.98 14.56 -5.98
C LEU A 22 25.09 14.39 -4.75
N HIS A 23 23.78 14.45 -4.92
CA HIS A 23 22.81 14.07 -3.90
C HIS A 23 22.94 12.56 -3.70
N ALA A 24 24.07 12.16 -3.13
CA ALA A 24 24.41 10.77 -2.86
C ALA A 24 23.51 10.30 -1.74
N GLN A 25 23.00 9.10 -1.90
CA GLN A 25 22.32 8.38 -0.83
C GLN A 25 23.22 8.37 0.41
N ARG A 26 22.67 8.78 1.55
CA ARG A 26 23.36 8.74 2.84
C ARG A 26 22.79 7.59 3.65
N VAL A 27 23.66 6.85 4.30
CA VAL A 27 23.29 5.77 5.20
C VAL A 27 23.80 6.08 6.58
N ASP A 28 22.87 6.15 7.53
CA ASP A 28 23.17 6.36 8.95
C ASP A 28 22.79 5.10 9.75
N THR A 29 23.15 5.08 11.01
CA THR A 29 22.65 4.10 11.99
C THR A 29 22.08 4.87 13.15
N VAL A 30 20.80 4.69 13.43
CA VAL A 30 20.09 5.32 14.53
C VAL A 30 19.53 4.22 15.42
N ASP A 31 19.91 4.23 16.71
CA ASP A 31 19.50 3.22 17.70
C ASP A 31 19.75 1.75 17.24
N GLY A 32 20.83 1.55 16.48
CA GLY A 32 21.20 0.24 15.95
C GLY A 32 20.44 -0.18 14.68
N VAL A 33 19.55 0.66 14.16
CA VAL A 33 18.81 0.44 12.91
C VAL A 33 19.48 1.21 11.78
N ARG A 34 19.64 0.58 10.63
CA ARG A 34 20.10 1.21 9.38
C ARG A 34 19.04 2.19 8.88
N VAL A 35 19.43 3.42 8.58
CA VAL A 35 18.57 4.47 8.01
C VAL A 35 19.17 4.93 6.69
N VAL A 36 18.39 4.81 5.62
CA VAL A 36 18.80 5.17 4.25
C VAL A 36 18.08 6.43 3.82
N HIS A 37 18.84 7.50 3.60
CA HIS A 37 18.33 8.76 3.06
C HIS A 37 18.56 8.77 1.55
N ASN A 38 17.50 8.50 0.78
CA ASN A 38 17.57 8.46 -0.68
C ASN A 38 17.47 9.87 -1.27
N GLY A 39 18.41 10.21 -2.13
CA GLY A 39 18.35 11.42 -2.93
C GLY A 39 17.32 11.32 -4.04
N LYS A 40 17.20 12.42 -4.81
CA LYS A 40 16.25 12.54 -5.91
C LYS A 40 16.51 11.53 -7.03
N ASP A 41 17.77 11.27 -7.33
CA ASP A 41 18.21 10.37 -8.40
C ASP A 41 18.67 9.02 -7.81
N GLY A 42 18.24 7.92 -8.42
CA GLY A 42 18.69 6.57 -8.06
C GLY A 42 20.04 6.21 -8.69
N LYS A 43 20.55 5.00 -8.36
CA LYS A 43 21.82 4.47 -8.90
C LYS A 43 21.84 4.38 -10.42
N TRP A 44 20.70 4.14 -11.07
CA TRP A 44 20.60 4.09 -12.55
C TRP A 44 20.78 5.46 -13.22
N GLY A 45 20.73 6.55 -12.45
CA GLY A 45 20.79 7.89 -13.00
C GLY A 45 19.61 8.17 -13.92
N LYS A 46 19.90 8.70 -15.12
CA LYS A 46 18.85 9.06 -16.10
C LYS A 46 18.35 7.89 -16.94
N ASN A 47 19.05 6.77 -16.96
CA ASN A 47 18.73 5.62 -17.78
C ASN A 47 18.37 4.47 -16.85
N ALA A 48 17.08 4.14 -16.77
CA ALA A 48 16.64 2.96 -16.04
C ALA A 48 17.22 1.70 -16.70
N GLU A 49 17.71 0.78 -15.86
CA GLU A 49 18.23 -0.52 -16.32
C GLU A 49 17.12 -1.51 -16.65
N ILE A 50 15.89 -1.16 -16.30
CA ILE A 50 14.70 -1.95 -16.58
C ILE A 50 13.63 -1.09 -17.24
N SER A 51 12.72 -1.74 -17.94
CA SER A 51 11.55 -1.08 -18.53
C SER A 51 10.30 -1.96 -18.35
N LEU A 52 9.13 -1.34 -18.49
CA LEU A 52 7.84 -2.01 -18.43
C LEU A 52 7.22 -2.06 -19.82
N LYS A 53 6.91 -3.26 -20.29
CA LYS A 53 6.18 -3.47 -21.53
C LYS A 53 4.73 -3.81 -21.19
N PHE A 54 3.77 -2.95 -21.58
CA PHE A 54 2.35 -3.23 -21.42
C PHE A 54 1.95 -4.54 -22.11
N VAL A 55 1.16 -5.35 -21.42
CA VAL A 55 0.67 -6.65 -21.89
C VAL A 55 -0.82 -6.59 -22.17
N LYS A 56 -1.62 -6.30 -21.15
CA LYS A 56 -3.09 -6.24 -21.23
C LYS A 56 -3.69 -5.52 -20.02
N THR A 57 -4.99 -5.30 -20.06
CA THR A 57 -5.81 -4.98 -18.88
C THR A 57 -6.55 -6.22 -18.39
N ILE A 58 -6.87 -6.24 -17.09
CA ILE A 58 -7.78 -7.20 -16.46
C ILE A 58 -8.86 -6.38 -15.80
N GLY A 59 -10.11 -6.56 -16.25
CA GLY A 59 -11.24 -5.70 -15.94
C GLY A 59 -11.56 -4.77 -17.11
N ASP A 60 -12.85 -4.50 -17.29
CA ASP A 60 -13.37 -3.63 -18.34
C ASP A 60 -14.70 -3.04 -17.86
N MET A 61 -14.81 -1.72 -17.82
CA MET A 61 -16.04 -1.01 -17.44
C MET A 61 -17.02 -0.81 -18.59
N GLU A 62 -16.58 -1.04 -19.82
CA GLU A 62 -17.38 -0.80 -21.04
C GLU A 62 -17.96 -2.10 -21.62
N THR A 63 -17.83 -3.21 -20.87
CA THR A 63 -18.29 -4.53 -21.30
C THR A 63 -19.63 -4.91 -20.66
N ASP A 64 -20.40 -5.76 -21.38
CA ASP A 64 -21.57 -6.47 -20.83
C ASP A 64 -21.18 -7.80 -20.16
N ASP A 65 -19.88 -8.18 -20.16
CA ASP A 65 -19.42 -9.40 -19.50
C ASP A 65 -19.23 -9.16 -18.00
N GLU A 66 -20.20 -9.60 -17.20
CA GLU A 66 -20.18 -9.48 -15.74
C GLU A 66 -18.95 -10.14 -15.07
N ASN A 67 -18.23 -11.02 -15.79
CA ASN A 67 -17.06 -11.70 -15.23
C ASN A 67 -15.83 -10.78 -15.16
N VAL A 68 -15.77 -9.75 -15.99
CA VAL A 68 -14.68 -8.78 -16.04
C VAL A 68 -15.13 -7.36 -15.72
N LEU A 69 -16.42 -7.16 -15.45
CA LEU A 69 -16.97 -5.91 -14.92
C LEU A 69 -16.80 -5.88 -13.40
N PHE A 70 -15.75 -5.20 -12.93
CA PHE A 70 -15.48 -5.06 -11.51
C PHE A 70 -16.14 -3.82 -10.91
N TYR A 71 -16.37 -3.87 -9.59
CA TYR A 71 -16.77 -2.72 -8.80
C TYR A 71 -15.88 -2.58 -7.59
N MET A 72 -15.10 -1.49 -7.54
CA MET A 72 -14.11 -1.22 -6.49
C MET A 72 -13.17 -2.41 -6.23
N PRO A 73 -12.51 -2.96 -7.26
CA PRO A 73 -11.54 -4.03 -7.05
C PRO A 73 -10.44 -3.55 -6.09
N SER A 74 -9.95 -4.42 -5.21
CA SER A 74 -9.03 -4.01 -4.16
C SER A 74 -7.74 -4.80 -4.10
N ASP A 75 -7.73 -6.01 -4.64
CA ASP A 75 -6.57 -6.90 -4.48
C ASP A 75 -6.47 -7.90 -5.65
N ILE A 76 -5.27 -8.40 -5.90
CA ILE A 76 -4.98 -9.43 -6.89
C ILE A 76 -3.98 -10.42 -6.34
N GLY A 77 -4.25 -11.71 -6.47
CA GLY A 77 -3.39 -12.80 -6.00
C GLY A 77 -3.18 -13.85 -7.07
N PHE A 78 -2.26 -14.78 -6.81
CA PHE A 78 -1.84 -15.78 -7.78
C PHE A 78 -1.62 -17.12 -7.09
N ASP A 79 -2.00 -18.21 -7.74
CA ASP A 79 -1.60 -19.54 -7.30
C ASP A 79 -0.33 -20.01 -8.05
N LYS A 80 0.20 -21.15 -7.65
CA LYS A 80 1.43 -21.72 -8.26
C LYS A 80 1.26 -22.14 -9.72
N GLU A 81 0.03 -22.35 -10.18
CA GLU A 81 -0.30 -22.63 -11.58
C GLU A 81 -0.35 -21.35 -12.43
N GLY A 82 -0.24 -20.17 -11.80
CA GLY A 82 -0.31 -18.87 -12.42
C GLY A 82 -1.74 -18.40 -12.72
N ASN A 83 -2.76 -19.02 -12.09
CA ASN A 83 -4.10 -18.47 -12.12
C ASN A 83 -4.14 -17.14 -11.37
N ILE A 84 -4.95 -16.24 -11.88
CA ILE A 84 -5.11 -14.89 -11.38
C ILE A 84 -6.44 -14.81 -10.60
N TYR A 85 -6.37 -14.29 -9.40
CA TYR A 85 -7.54 -14.02 -8.56
C TYR A 85 -7.67 -12.52 -8.37
N VAL A 86 -8.83 -11.96 -8.63
CA VAL A 86 -9.15 -10.54 -8.44
C VAL A 86 -10.21 -10.41 -7.36
N LEU A 87 -9.91 -9.70 -6.29
CA LEU A 87 -10.89 -9.35 -5.26
C LEU A 87 -11.75 -8.19 -5.75
N ASP A 88 -12.95 -8.49 -6.17
CA ASP A 88 -13.98 -7.55 -6.60
C ASP A 88 -14.83 -7.14 -5.38
N SER A 89 -14.23 -6.28 -4.54
CA SER A 89 -14.72 -5.97 -3.19
C SER A 89 -16.11 -5.38 -3.16
N GLY A 90 -16.43 -4.51 -4.11
CA GLY A 90 -17.75 -3.89 -4.19
C GLY A 90 -18.85 -4.86 -4.62
N ASN A 91 -18.49 -5.93 -5.33
CA ASN A 91 -19.38 -7.03 -5.71
C ASN A 91 -19.31 -8.23 -4.75
N HIS A 92 -18.52 -8.13 -3.66
CA HIS A 92 -18.40 -9.14 -2.62
C HIS A 92 -17.99 -10.53 -3.14
N ARG A 93 -17.03 -10.58 -4.09
CA ARG A 93 -16.61 -11.82 -4.74
C ARG A 93 -15.13 -11.80 -5.09
N ILE A 94 -14.59 -12.96 -5.39
CA ILE A 94 -13.29 -13.14 -6.04
C ILE A 94 -13.54 -13.73 -7.42
N GLN A 95 -12.98 -13.10 -8.44
CA GLN A 95 -13.00 -13.62 -9.81
C GLN A 95 -11.68 -14.34 -10.10
N LYS A 96 -11.78 -15.60 -10.53
CA LYS A 96 -10.62 -16.41 -10.90
C LYS A 96 -10.49 -16.48 -12.43
N PHE A 97 -9.27 -16.23 -12.90
CA PHE A 97 -8.89 -16.33 -14.30
C PHE A 97 -7.72 -17.30 -14.45
N GLY A 98 -7.64 -17.97 -15.59
CA GLY A 98 -6.45 -18.75 -15.96
C GLY A 98 -5.24 -17.87 -16.27
N PRO A 99 -4.04 -18.48 -16.44
CA PRO A 99 -2.82 -17.73 -16.79
C PRO A 99 -2.94 -16.97 -18.14
N ASP A 100 -3.81 -17.44 -19.02
CA ASP A 100 -4.13 -16.79 -20.30
C ASP A 100 -5.12 -15.62 -20.17
N GLY A 101 -5.64 -15.39 -18.94
CA GLY A 101 -6.62 -14.35 -18.64
C GLY A 101 -8.08 -14.72 -18.93
N ARG A 102 -8.37 -15.96 -19.27
CA ARG A 102 -9.76 -16.41 -19.44
C ARG A 102 -10.42 -16.65 -18.09
N TYR A 103 -11.68 -16.22 -17.99
CA TYR A 103 -12.48 -16.47 -16.80
C TYR A 103 -12.62 -17.98 -16.51
N VAL A 104 -12.48 -18.34 -15.24
CA VAL A 104 -12.56 -19.72 -14.74
C VAL A 104 -13.74 -19.89 -13.80
N ALA A 105 -13.84 -19.05 -12.77
CA ALA A 105 -14.86 -19.19 -11.74
C ALA A 105 -15.08 -17.88 -10.96
N THR A 106 -16.27 -17.75 -10.38
CA THR A 106 -16.58 -16.78 -9.33
C THR A 106 -16.59 -17.50 -7.99
N ILE A 107 -15.91 -16.93 -6.99
CA ILE A 107 -15.82 -17.43 -5.63
C ILE A 107 -16.47 -16.39 -4.71
N GLY A 108 -17.44 -16.84 -3.90
CA GLY A 108 -18.16 -15.98 -2.98
C GLY A 108 -19.27 -15.15 -3.61
N ASN A 109 -20.06 -14.58 -2.74
CA ASN A 109 -21.17 -13.66 -3.03
C ASN A 109 -21.48 -12.85 -1.76
N ALA A 110 -22.35 -11.85 -1.85
CA ALA A 110 -22.73 -11.02 -0.72
C ALA A 110 -23.49 -11.83 0.36
N GLY A 111 -23.03 -11.77 1.61
CA GLY A 111 -23.69 -12.40 2.76
C GLY A 111 -22.82 -12.58 3.98
N GLU A 112 -23.36 -13.31 4.98
CA GLU A 112 -22.70 -13.58 6.27
C GLU A 112 -22.39 -15.08 6.47
N GLY A 113 -22.87 -15.93 5.56
CA GLY A 113 -22.68 -17.38 5.60
C GLY A 113 -21.27 -17.84 5.24
N PRO A 114 -21.00 -19.15 5.34
CA PRO A 114 -19.76 -19.74 4.87
C PRO A 114 -19.57 -19.54 3.35
N GLY A 115 -18.42 -19.02 2.93
CA GLY A 115 -18.14 -18.71 1.52
C GLY A 115 -18.83 -17.45 1.00
N GLU A 116 -19.59 -16.71 1.86
CA GLU A 116 -20.15 -15.40 1.52
C GLU A 116 -19.27 -14.30 2.11
N PHE A 117 -19.28 -13.11 1.52
CA PHE A 117 -18.47 -11.97 1.97
C PHE A 117 -19.31 -10.72 2.22
N GLN A 118 -18.81 -9.88 3.14
CA GLN A 118 -19.34 -8.55 3.35
C GLN A 118 -18.18 -7.54 3.39
N TYR A 119 -18.02 -6.77 2.32
CA TYR A 119 -16.90 -5.84 2.14
C TYR A 119 -15.55 -6.51 2.41
N PRO A 120 -15.18 -7.56 1.65
CA PRO A 120 -13.87 -8.16 1.75
C PRO A 120 -12.82 -7.12 1.37
N PHE A 121 -11.72 -7.07 2.14
CA PHE A 121 -10.75 -5.98 2.03
C PHE A 121 -9.49 -6.39 1.29
N SER A 122 -8.92 -7.52 1.63
CA SER A 122 -7.77 -8.13 0.97
C SER A 122 -7.81 -9.65 1.07
N PHE A 123 -6.93 -10.32 0.37
CA PHE A 123 -6.76 -11.76 0.47
C PHE A 123 -5.32 -12.16 0.14
N ASP A 124 -4.95 -13.38 0.52
CA ASP A 124 -3.71 -14.01 0.08
C ASP A 124 -3.97 -15.49 -0.27
N VAL A 125 -3.09 -16.08 -1.07
CA VAL A 125 -3.21 -17.47 -1.54
C VAL A 125 -1.95 -18.24 -1.16
N ASP A 126 -2.11 -19.34 -0.42
CA ASP A 126 -0.97 -20.17 -0.06
C ASP A 126 -0.48 -21.09 -1.21
N ALA A 127 0.63 -21.78 -0.97
CA ALA A 127 1.24 -22.67 -1.94
C ALA A 127 0.36 -23.89 -2.31
N GLU A 128 -0.57 -24.26 -1.45
CA GLU A 128 -1.56 -25.32 -1.66
C GLU A 128 -2.82 -24.80 -2.37
N GLY A 129 -2.96 -23.47 -2.54
CA GLY A 129 -4.06 -22.79 -3.22
C GLY A 129 -5.23 -22.43 -2.29
N TYR A 130 -5.08 -22.55 -0.96
CA TYR A 130 -6.08 -22.03 -0.04
C TYR A 130 -6.09 -20.50 -0.05
N ILE A 131 -7.29 -19.93 0.03
CA ILE A 131 -7.51 -18.48 -0.09
C ILE A 131 -7.89 -17.94 1.28
N TYR A 132 -7.11 -17.00 1.80
CA TYR A 132 -7.31 -16.34 3.10
C TYR A 132 -7.89 -14.96 2.87
N VAL A 133 -9.19 -14.77 3.15
CA VAL A 133 -9.91 -13.53 2.82
C VAL A 133 -10.20 -12.73 4.09
N SER A 134 -9.72 -11.50 4.16
CA SER A 134 -10.10 -10.52 5.18
C SER A 134 -11.53 -10.02 4.89
N ASP A 135 -12.53 -10.68 5.48
CA ASP A 135 -13.96 -10.39 5.34
C ASP A 135 -14.39 -9.39 6.42
N SER A 136 -14.03 -8.12 6.15
CA SER A 136 -14.06 -7.03 7.14
C SER A 136 -15.44 -6.72 7.67
N GLY A 137 -16.47 -6.76 6.83
CA GLY A 137 -17.85 -6.50 7.25
C GLY A 137 -18.37 -7.56 8.21
N ASN A 138 -17.89 -8.79 8.07
CA ASN A 138 -18.24 -9.93 8.94
C ASN A 138 -17.24 -10.15 10.08
N GLN A 139 -16.21 -9.32 10.20
CA GLN A 139 -15.17 -9.38 11.24
C GLN A 139 -14.53 -10.76 11.37
N ARG A 140 -14.05 -11.30 10.24
CA ARG A 140 -13.42 -12.62 10.17
C ARG A 140 -12.38 -12.69 9.07
N ILE A 141 -11.46 -13.65 9.18
CA ILE A 141 -10.72 -14.18 8.04
C ILE A 141 -11.43 -15.47 7.65
N GLN A 142 -11.90 -15.58 6.41
CA GLN A 142 -12.35 -16.83 5.86
C GLN A 142 -11.20 -17.50 5.12
N VAL A 143 -10.98 -18.78 5.40
CA VAL A 143 -10.07 -19.64 4.64
C VAL A 143 -10.93 -20.51 3.73
N LEU A 144 -10.71 -20.42 2.44
CA LEU A 144 -11.42 -21.20 1.43
C LEU A 144 -10.46 -22.21 0.80
N THR A 145 -11.01 -23.33 0.37
CA THR A 145 -10.28 -24.33 -0.42
C THR A 145 -9.95 -23.79 -1.82
N PRO A 146 -9.02 -24.42 -2.58
CA PRO A 146 -8.67 -24.00 -3.95
C PRO A 146 -9.86 -23.98 -4.94
N ASP A 147 -10.92 -24.73 -4.63
CA ASP A 147 -12.18 -24.70 -5.40
C ASP A 147 -13.22 -23.72 -4.82
N GLY A 148 -12.82 -22.85 -3.90
CA GLY A 148 -13.63 -21.75 -3.37
C GLY A 148 -14.66 -22.14 -2.31
N LYS A 149 -14.57 -23.34 -1.72
CA LYS A 149 -15.49 -23.77 -0.65
C LYS A 149 -14.97 -23.35 0.72
N ASP A 150 -15.89 -23.10 1.63
CA ASP A 150 -15.53 -22.83 3.02
C ASP A 150 -14.69 -23.96 3.64
N HIS A 151 -13.59 -23.60 4.26
CA HIS A 151 -12.70 -24.51 4.96
C HIS A 151 -12.61 -24.18 6.44
N LYS A 152 -12.37 -22.89 6.77
CA LYS A 152 -12.18 -22.44 8.14
C LYS A 152 -12.56 -20.97 8.30
N THR A 153 -13.03 -20.60 9.47
CA THR A 153 -13.25 -19.21 9.85
C THR A 153 -12.42 -18.85 11.08
N ILE A 154 -11.63 -17.78 10.98
CA ILE A 154 -10.89 -17.16 12.07
C ILE A 154 -11.63 -15.87 12.45
N LYS A 155 -12.10 -15.79 13.68
CA LYS A 155 -12.82 -14.59 14.16
C LYS A 155 -11.84 -13.46 14.42
N MET A 156 -12.21 -12.25 13.99
CA MET A 156 -11.47 -11.03 14.24
C MET A 156 -12.22 -10.11 15.20
N THR A 157 -11.50 -9.22 15.86
CA THR A 157 -12.11 -8.12 16.61
C THR A 157 -12.37 -6.93 15.70
N LYS A 158 -13.16 -5.95 16.15
CA LYS A 158 -13.45 -4.72 15.38
C LYS A 158 -12.20 -3.89 15.02
N HIS A 159 -11.10 -4.15 15.71
CA HIS A 159 -9.83 -3.44 15.53
C HIS A 159 -8.86 -4.17 14.59
N ASP A 160 -9.18 -5.40 14.19
CA ASP A 160 -8.32 -6.26 13.40
C ASP A 160 -8.64 -6.19 11.88
N VAL A 161 -9.25 -5.11 11.42
CA VAL A 161 -9.55 -4.91 10.00
C VAL A 161 -8.32 -4.37 9.28
N GLY A 162 -7.85 -5.09 8.27
CA GLY A 162 -6.68 -4.70 7.49
C GLY A 162 -6.37 -5.67 6.37
N ASP A 163 -5.26 -5.41 5.69
CA ASP A 163 -4.70 -6.34 4.73
C ASP A 163 -4.24 -7.60 5.43
N VAL A 164 -4.41 -8.73 4.78
CA VAL A 164 -3.93 -10.04 5.21
C VAL A 164 -2.78 -10.48 4.32
N GLY A 165 -1.76 -11.09 4.92
CA GLY A 165 -0.67 -11.73 4.20
C GLY A 165 -0.24 -13.01 4.92
N LEU A 166 0.48 -13.88 4.24
CA LEU A 166 0.97 -15.14 4.79
C LEU A 166 2.46 -15.04 5.13
N LEU A 167 2.83 -15.47 6.33
CA LEU A 167 4.21 -15.58 6.78
C LEU A 167 4.61 -17.05 6.90
N GLY A 168 5.34 -17.52 5.90
CA GLY A 168 5.71 -18.93 5.83
C GLY A 168 4.50 -19.84 5.63
N LYS A 169 4.42 -20.92 6.43
CA LYS A 169 3.37 -21.95 6.27
C LYS A 169 2.38 -22.02 7.42
N ASP A 170 2.54 -21.19 8.44
CA ASP A 170 1.86 -21.36 9.73
C ASP A 170 1.38 -20.06 10.38
N ARG A 171 1.67 -18.91 9.76
CA ARG A 171 1.31 -17.61 10.34
C ARG A 171 0.61 -16.70 9.35
N ILE A 172 -0.28 -15.89 9.87
CA ILE A 172 -0.98 -14.82 9.15
C ILE A 172 -0.49 -13.51 9.72
N ILE A 173 -0.10 -12.57 8.87
CA ILE A 173 0.16 -11.18 9.25
C ILE A 173 -1.04 -10.33 8.84
N MET A 174 -1.44 -9.44 9.73
CA MET A 174 -2.44 -8.42 9.48
C MET A 174 -1.86 -7.04 9.71
N GLY A 175 -2.17 -6.11 8.82
CA GLY A 175 -1.70 -4.74 8.93
C GLY A 175 -2.41 -3.83 7.94
N GLY A 176 -2.03 -2.55 7.89
CA GLY A 176 -2.71 -1.61 7.00
C GLY A 176 -4.16 -1.39 7.43
N GLY A 177 -4.98 -1.06 6.49
CA GLY A 177 -6.42 -0.89 6.70
C GLY A 177 -6.75 0.33 7.57
N GLY A 178 -7.93 0.88 7.46
CA GLY A 178 -8.21 1.96 8.37
C GLY A 178 -9.35 2.89 8.04
N LEU A 179 -9.77 2.97 6.80
CA LEU A 179 -10.85 3.89 6.42
C LEU A 179 -12.22 3.49 7.00
N PHE A 180 -12.49 2.19 7.17
CA PHE A 180 -13.80 1.70 7.59
C PHE A 180 -14.11 1.88 9.08
N THR A 181 -13.14 2.25 9.90
CA THR A 181 -13.36 2.54 11.32
C THR A 181 -13.52 4.03 11.62
N PHE A 182 -13.61 4.90 10.61
CA PHE A 182 -13.83 6.32 10.79
C PHE A 182 -15.21 6.61 11.39
N GLY A 183 -15.23 7.31 12.51
CA GLY A 183 -16.43 7.99 13.02
C GLY A 183 -17.39 7.15 13.84
N MET A 184 -17.02 6.00 14.35
CA MET A 184 -17.89 5.31 15.32
C MET A 184 -17.89 6.05 16.65
N PRO A 185 -19.10 6.42 17.19
CA PRO A 185 -19.20 6.99 18.52
C PRO A 185 -18.69 6.00 19.58
N GLY A 186 -17.85 6.44 20.50
CA GLY A 186 -17.31 5.64 21.60
C GLY A 186 -15.86 5.17 21.44
N MET A 187 -15.15 5.61 20.41
CA MET A 187 -13.70 5.45 20.33
C MET A 187 -13.04 6.51 21.20
N GLU A 188 -12.76 6.13 22.44
CA GLU A 188 -11.95 6.96 23.35
C GLU A 188 -10.50 6.98 22.86
N LYS A 189 -9.80 8.08 23.20
CA LYS A 189 -8.35 8.20 22.99
C LYS A 189 -7.67 7.01 23.65
N GLU A 190 -7.14 6.10 22.84
CA GLU A 190 -6.24 5.08 23.36
C GLU A 190 -5.03 5.78 23.97
N LYS A 191 -4.64 5.35 25.18
CA LYS A 191 -3.49 5.93 25.90
C LYS A 191 -2.16 5.62 25.23
N THR A 192 -2.12 4.60 24.40
CA THR A 192 -0.94 4.16 23.63
C THR A 192 -1.39 3.81 22.23
N LEU A 193 -0.59 4.22 21.24
CA LEU A 193 -0.85 3.81 19.85
C LEU A 193 -0.60 2.30 19.71
N PRO A 194 -1.49 1.57 19.03
CA PRO A 194 -1.29 0.15 18.75
C PRO A 194 -0.09 -0.05 17.82
N LYS A 195 0.44 -1.27 17.78
CA LYS A 195 1.43 -1.66 16.77
C LYS A 195 0.79 -1.70 15.39
N ILE A 196 1.61 -1.57 14.33
CA ILE A 196 1.08 -1.57 12.96
C ILE A 196 0.78 -2.98 12.44
N PHE A 197 1.44 -3.99 12.97
CA PHE A 197 1.23 -5.39 12.61
C PHE A 197 0.77 -6.23 13.79
N LYS A 198 -0.08 -7.18 13.46
CA LYS A 198 -0.49 -8.29 14.31
C LYS A 198 -0.22 -9.60 13.56
N VAL A 199 0.45 -10.53 14.22
CA VAL A 199 0.72 -11.87 13.69
C VAL A 199 -0.14 -12.88 14.42
N LEU A 200 -0.86 -13.69 13.67
CA LEU A 200 -1.73 -14.77 14.18
C LEU A 200 -1.19 -16.12 13.74
N ASP A 201 -1.46 -17.16 14.50
CA ASP A 201 -1.42 -18.51 13.96
C ASP A 201 -2.70 -18.82 13.16
N PHE A 202 -2.74 -19.99 12.53
CA PHE A 202 -3.94 -20.40 11.78
C PHE A 202 -5.15 -20.75 12.66
N GLU A 203 -4.99 -20.78 13.97
CA GLU A 203 -6.10 -20.87 14.93
C GLU A 203 -6.68 -19.51 15.30
N GLY A 204 -6.00 -18.42 14.89
CA GLY A 204 -6.39 -17.04 15.15
C GLY A 204 -5.87 -16.49 16.47
N GLU A 205 -4.94 -17.19 17.13
CA GLU A 205 -4.29 -16.69 18.33
C GLU A 205 -3.17 -15.71 17.99
N VAL A 206 -3.14 -14.56 18.66
CA VAL A 206 -2.11 -13.55 18.50
C VAL A 206 -0.77 -14.08 19.02
N LYS A 207 0.22 -14.13 18.18
CA LYS A 207 1.59 -14.57 18.49
C LYS A 207 2.55 -13.41 18.70
N ASP A 208 2.36 -12.31 17.94
CA ASP A 208 3.21 -11.14 18.03
C ASP A 208 2.48 -9.87 17.57
N GLU A 209 2.96 -8.71 18.02
CA GLU A 209 2.54 -7.38 17.57
C GLU A 209 3.78 -6.48 17.51
N PHE A 210 4.05 -5.89 16.34
CA PHE A 210 5.24 -5.06 16.14
C PHE A 210 5.00 -3.91 15.16
N GLY A 211 6.05 -3.06 15.02
CA GLY A 211 6.03 -1.85 14.22
C GLY A 211 5.37 -0.68 14.95
N ASP A 212 6.02 0.48 14.91
CA ASP A 212 5.59 1.64 15.65
C ASP A 212 4.81 2.62 14.78
N GLN A 213 3.71 3.13 15.30
CA GLN A 213 3.00 4.27 14.75
C GLN A 213 3.72 5.58 15.11
N HIS A 214 3.58 6.59 14.25
CA HIS A 214 3.95 7.96 14.57
C HIS A 214 2.79 8.65 15.31
N ASP A 215 3.09 9.35 16.41
CA ASP A 215 2.08 10.13 17.14
C ASP A 215 2.03 11.56 16.62
N PHE A 216 0.92 11.88 15.95
CA PHE A 216 0.64 13.24 15.45
C PHE A 216 -0.12 14.10 16.47
N ASP A 217 -0.23 13.67 17.73
CA ASP A 217 -0.97 14.36 18.80
C ASP A 217 -2.48 14.60 18.49
N ASP A 218 -3.03 13.93 17.48
CA ASP A 218 -4.42 14.05 17.08
C ASP A 218 -4.97 12.69 16.63
N PHE A 219 -6.10 12.26 17.18
CA PHE A 219 -6.67 10.93 16.91
C PHE A 219 -6.95 10.68 15.42
N MET A 220 -7.57 11.65 14.72
CA MET A 220 -7.91 11.48 13.31
C MET A 220 -6.68 11.52 12.42
N VAL A 221 -5.72 12.39 12.77
CA VAL A 221 -4.44 12.46 12.05
C VAL A 221 -3.61 11.20 12.28
N ASN A 222 -3.58 10.65 13.51
CA ASN A 222 -2.92 9.38 13.82
C ASN A 222 -3.46 8.24 12.94
N ARG A 223 -4.76 8.16 12.76
CA ARG A 223 -5.37 7.13 11.91
C ARG A 223 -4.99 7.28 10.44
N MET A 224 -5.12 8.47 9.86
CA MET A 224 -4.76 8.71 8.46
C MET A 224 -3.25 8.67 8.24
N GLY A 225 -2.50 9.32 9.12
CA GLY A 225 -1.06 9.45 8.98
C GLY A 225 -0.31 8.12 9.08
N ASN A 226 -0.87 7.15 9.80
CA ASN A 226 -0.28 5.81 9.94
C ASN A 226 -0.88 4.76 9.00
N MET A 227 -1.64 5.17 7.99
CA MET A 227 -2.05 4.24 6.92
C MET A 227 -0.83 3.81 6.10
N PHE A 228 -0.77 2.53 5.78
CA PHE A 228 0.33 1.94 5.03
C PHE A 228 -0.15 0.76 4.19
N GLN A 229 0.70 0.33 3.29
CA GLN A 229 0.58 -0.94 2.58
C GLN A 229 1.85 -1.75 2.81
N PHE A 230 1.75 -3.06 2.70
CA PHE A 230 2.89 -3.94 2.91
C PHE A 230 2.95 -5.05 1.88
N ALA A 231 4.13 -5.61 1.72
CA ALA A 231 4.39 -6.80 0.91
C ALA A 231 5.26 -7.77 1.71
N VAL A 232 5.11 -9.05 1.43
CA VAL A 232 5.90 -10.12 2.02
C VAL A 232 6.72 -10.79 0.91
N ASP A 233 8.03 -10.97 1.12
CA ASP A 233 8.88 -11.66 0.16
C ASP A 233 8.91 -13.18 0.41
N GLY A 234 9.55 -13.93 -0.50
CA GLY A 234 9.66 -15.40 -0.40
C GLY A 234 10.42 -15.91 0.83
N GLU A 235 11.14 -15.06 1.54
CA GLU A 235 11.80 -15.33 2.83
C GLU A 235 10.95 -14.87 4.02
N SER A 236 9.73 -14.41 3.77
CA SER A 236 8.80 -13.85 4.74
C SER A 236 9.28 -12.54 5.40
N ASN A 237 10.23 -11.82 4.80
CA ASN A 237 10.50 -10.45 5.22
C ASN A 237 9.33 -9.55 4.82
N ILE A 238 9.05 -8.56 5.67
CA ILE A 238 7.91 -7.67 5.53
C ILE A 238 8.42 -6.28 5.15
N TYR A 239 7.88 -5.73 4.09
CA TYR A 239 8.21 -4.40 3.57
C TYR A 239 6.98 -3.51 3.68
N VAL A 240 7.17 -2.29 4.15
CA VAL A 240 6.10 -1.33 4.45
C VAL A 240 6.36 -0.03 3.75
N ALA A 241 5.33 0.53 3.10
CA ALA A 241 5.33 1.91 2.62
C ALA A 241 4.14 2.67 3.22
N PHE A 242 4.44 3.74 3.95
CA PHE A 242 3.39 4.56 4.55
C PHE A 242 2.78 5.50 3.51
N ASN A 243 1.45 5.59 3.50
CA ASN A 243 0.74 6.40 2.53
C ASN A 243 0.99 7.91 2.72
N ASN A 244 1.04 8.36 3.96
CA ASN A 244 1.11 9.79 4.30
C ASN A 244 2.38 10.18 5.08
N GLN A 245 3.33 9.26 5.21
CA GLN A 245 4.66 9.51 5.78
C GLN A 245 5.73 9.20 4.73
N ASN A 246 6.79 9.98 4.72
CA ASN A 246 7.98 9.69 3.91
C ASN A 246 8.82 8.60 4.56
N ARG A 247 8.23 7.41 4.70
CA ARG A 247 8.76 6.32 5.51
C ARG A 247 8.52 4.98 4.81
N ILE A 248 9.61 4.24 4.61
CA ILE A 248 9.64 2.87 4.11
C ILE A 248 10.40 2.05 5.13
N GLU A 249 9.94 0.83 5.41
CA GLU A 249 10.57 -0.03 6.42
C GLU A 249 10.64 -1.48 5.95
N LYS A 250 11.66 -2.20 6.45
CA LYS A 250 11.79 -3.65 6.29
C LYS A 250 11.92 -4.31 7.65
N TYR A 251 11.17 -5.39 7.83
CA TYR A 251 11.20 -6.22 9.03
C TYR A 251 11.55 -7.67 8.69
N THR A 252 12.12 -8.38 9.66
CA THR A 252 12.20 -9.84 9.62
C THR A 252 10.83 -10.47 9.86
N PRO A 253 10.65 -11.78 9.58
CA PRO A 253 9.43 -12.50 9.92
C PRO A 253 9.05 -12.48 11.41
N ASP A 254 10.01 -12.21 12.28
CA ASP A 254 9.84 -12.09 13.75
C ASP A 254 9.71 -10.64 14.21
N GLY A 255 9.38 -9.72 13.31
CA GLY A 255 9.10 -8.32 13.63
C GLY A 255 10.29 -7.44 13.97
N LYS A 256 11.53 -7.90 13.77
CA LYS A 256 12.72 -7.06 13.97
C LYS A 256 12.88 -6.10 12.82
N LEU A 257 12.92 -4.81 13.10
CA LEU A 257 13.20 -3.77 12.11
C LEU A 257 14.65 -3.87 11.61
N LEU A 258 14.81 -4.05 10.30
CA LEU A 258 16.12 -4.17 9.64
C LEU A 258 16.64 -2.83 9.15
N TRP A 259 15.77 -2.08 8.44
CA TRP A 259 16.12 -0.76 7.98
C TRP A 259 14.87 0.12 7.80
N LYS A 260 15.13 1.44 7.81
CA LYS A 260 14.19 2.49 7.39
C LYS A 260 14.78 3.24 6.21
N ALA A 261 13.91 3.74 5.33
CA ALA A 261 14.33 4.63 4.26
C ALA A 261 13.37 5.80 4.12
N ASP A 262 13.90 6.94 3.70
CA ASP A 262 13.17 8.11 3.27
C ASP A 262 13.62 8.56 1.86
N ARG A 263 12.93 9.56 1.31
CA ARG A 263 13.08 10.04 -0.06
C ARG A 263 13.20 11.56 -0.08
N ASP A 264 13.88 12.10 -1.09
CA ASP A 264 13.86 13.53 -1.39
C ASP A 264 12.59 13.86 -2.21
N LEU A 265 11.49 14.16 -1.51
CA LEU A 265 10.20 14.49 -2.11
C LEU A 265 10.03 16.00 -2.29
N PRO A 266 9.38 16.46 -3.38
CA PRO A 266 9.26 17.90 -3.71
C PRO A 266 8.15 18.62 -2.90
N TYR A 267 7.60 17.99 -1.88
CA TYR A 267 6.52 18.51 -1.04
C TYR A 267 6.72 18.13 0.43
N THR A 268 6.04 18.84 1.34
CA THR A 268 6.08 18.57 2.78
C THR A 268 5.43 17.23 3.11
N THR A 269 6.06 16.48 3.99
CA THR A 269 5.60 15.17 4.48
C THR A 269 5.47 15.18 5.99
N ASP A 270 4.88 14.13 6.53
CA ASP A 270 4.84 13.84 7.97
C ASP A 270 4.14 14.91 8.83
N ALA A 271 3.30 15.73 8.20
CA ALA A 271 2.51 16.73 8.88
C ALA A 271 1.14 16.92 8.21
N PRO A 272 0.07 17.16 8.97
CA PRO A 272 -1.23 17.45 8.39
C PRO A 272 -1.28 18.84 7.75
N ILE A 273 -1.84 18.93 6.55
CA ILE A 273 -2.21 20.19 5.90
C ILE A 273 -3.42 20.81 6.63
N SER A 274 -4.36 19.93 7.05
CA SER A 274 -5.46 20.31 7.94
C SER A 274 -5.78 19.14 8.88
N LYS A 275 -6.18 19.44 10.11
CA LYS A 275 -6.56 18.42 11.10
C LYS A 275 -7.98 17.87 10.89
N GLY A 276 -8.69 18.41 9.89
CA GLY A 276 -10.10 18.10 9.72
C GLY A 276 -10.98 18.68 10.83
N GLY A 277 -12.15 18.13 11.00
CA GLY A 277 -13.06 18.62 12.04
C GLY A 277 -14.43 17.97 12.03
N ARG A 278 -15.20 18.28 13.06
CA ARG A 278 -16.59 17.85 13.21
C ARG A 278 -17.49 19.07 13.20
N LYS A 279 -18.42 19.11 12.26
CA LYS A 279 -19.42 20.18 12.18
C LYS A 279 -20.80 19.59 12.47
N ALA A 280 -21.49 20.09 13.49
CA ALA A 280 -22.88 19.75 13.76
C ALA A 280 -23.78 20.83 13.14
N SER A 281 -24.79 20.41 12.38
CA SER A 281 -25.82 21.34 11.88
C SER A 281 -26.91 21.56 12.94
N SER A 282 -27.64 22.67 12.81
CA SER A 282 -28.82 22.95 13.66
C SER A 282 -29.94 21.92 13.50
N ALA A 283 -29.92 21.12 12.46
CA ALA A 283 -30.85 20.01 12.20
C ALA A 283 -30.39 18.66 12.82
N GLY A 284 -29.32 18.64 13.62
CA GLY A 284 -28.81 17.43 14.27
C GLY A 284 -27.91 16.57 13.38
N ASN A 285 -27.69 16.96 12.13
CA ASN A 285 -26.74 16.24 11.24
C ASN A 285 -25.31 16.58 11.64
N VAL A 286 -24.46 15.57 11.71
CA VAL A 286 -23.03 15.73 11.97
C VAL A 286 -22.26 15.39 10.70
N SER A 287 -21.51 16.37 10.20
CA SER A 287 -20.51 16.13 9.16
C SER A 287 -19.12 16.03 9.78
N VAL A 288 -18.33 15.07 9.32
CA VAL A 288 -16.93 14.91 9.71
C VAL A 288 -16.07 15.20 8.49
N GLU A 289 -15.20 16.19 8.62
CA GLU A 289 -14.20 16.50 7.63
C GLU A 289 -12.92 15.74 8.01
N ALA A 290 -12.42 14.88 7.12
CA ALA A 290 -11.20 14.14 7.35
C ALA A 290 -9.97 15.06 7.37
N PRO A 291 -8.91 14.73 8.13
CA PRO A 291 -7.63 15.41 8.01
C PRO A 291 -7.12 15.34 6.58
N ARG A 292 -6.34 16.33 6.17
CA ARG A 292 -5.64 16.32 4.88
C ARG A 292 -4.14 16.23 5.11
N MET A 293 -3.51 15.26 4.46
CA MET A 293 -2.07 15.06 4.45
C MET A 293 -1.62 14.83 3.00
N ASN A 294 -0.38 15.21 2.68
CA ASN A 294 0.20 14.82 1.42
C ASN A 294 0.44 13.31 1.40
N ARG A 295 0.16 12.70 0.26
CA ARG A 295 0.44 11.27 0.06
C ARG A 295 1.87 11.09 -0.44
N CYS A 296 2.50 10.03 0.03
CA CYS A 296 3.87 9.68 -0.34
C CYS A 296 3.91 8.40 -1.18
N SER A 297 3.03 7.45 -0.88
CA SER A 297 3.00 6.12 -1.51
C SER A 297 1.57 5.62 -1.66
N ASP A 298 1.29 4.88 -2.73
CA ASP A 298 0.01 4.25 -3.02
C ASP A 298 0.13 2.72 -3.25
N GLY A 299 1.30 2.14 -3.00
CA GLY A 299 1.53 0.71 -3.15
C GLY A 299 2.97 0.30 -2.91
N ILE A 300 3.17 -0.96 -2.54
CA ILE A 300 4.47 -1.58 -2.38
C ILE A 300 4.39 -3.05 -2.83
N ALA A 301 5.41 -3.51 -3.54
CA ALA A 301 5.58 -4.91 -3.91
C ALA A 301 7.06 -5.29 -3.89
N VAL A 302 7.35 -6.58 -3.87
CA VAL A 302 8.72 -7.12 -3.95
C VAL A 302 8.78 -8.12 -5.09
N ASP A 303 9.78 -7.99 -5.96
CA ASP A 303 9.96 -8.92 -7.07
C ASP A 303 10.83 -10.13 -6.68
N GLY A 304 10.91 -11.11 -7.57
CA GLY A 304 11.67 -12.33 -7.36
C GLY A 304 13.20 -12.15 -7.21
N ARG A 305 13.73 -10.94 -7.41
CA ARG A 305 15.13 -10.56 -7.16
C ARG A 305 15.30 -9.79 -5.85
N GLY A 306 14.22 -9.63 -5.08
CA GLY A 306 14.21 -8.88 -3.83
C GLY A 306 14.21 -7.37 -4.01
N ARG A 307 14.01 -6.84 -5.23
CA ARG A 307 13.86 -5.40 -5.44
C ARG A 307 12.50 -4.96 -4.90
N VAL A 308 12.50 -3.85 -4.19
CA VAL A 308 11.30 -3.26 -3.62
C VAL A 308 10.76 -2.20 -4.58
N TRP A 309 9.50 -2.33 -4.95
CA TRP A 309 8.81 -1.45 -5.87
C TRP A 309 7.75 -0.66 -5.12
N ILE A 310 7.75 0.66 -5.28
CA ILE A 310 6.80 1.55 -4.62
C ILE A 310 6.10 2.40 -5.67
N VAL A 311 4.79 2.50 -5.55
CA VAL A 311 4.02 3.53 -6.25
C VAL A 311 4.23 4.83 -5.49
N GLY A 312 5.16 5.66 -5.95
CA GLY A 312 5.48 6.95 -5.37
C GLY A 312 4.66 8.07 -5.99
N GLN A 313 4.38 9.11 -5.22
CA GLN A 313 3.79 10.33 -5.76
C GLN A 313 4.87 11.34 -6.15
N LYS A 314 5.03 11.56 -7.45
CA LYS A 314 5.93 12.58 -8.01
C LYS A 314 5.43 14.00 -7.68
N ARG A 315 4.13 14.17 -7.59
CA ARG A 315 3.40 15.36 -7.14
C ARG A 315 2.06 14.97 -6.53
N GLN A 316 1.47 15.84 -5.76
CA GLN A 316 0.11 15.62 -5.29
C GLN A 316 -0.89 15.72 -6.46
N LEU A 317 -2.01 15.00 -6.36
CA LEU A 317 -3.11 15.11 -7.32
C LEU A 317 -3.65 16.53 -7.32
N ARG A 318 -4.00 17.03 -8.50
CA ARG A 318 -4.75 18.27 -8.65
C ARG A 318 -6.20 18.07 -8.24
N GLU A 319 -6.94 19.15 -8.02
CA GLU A 319 -8.32 19.08 -7.57
C GLU A 319 -9.20 18.33 -8.58
N GLU A 320 -9.05 18.60 -9.85
CA GLU A 320 -9.75 17.93 -10.96
C GLU A 320 -9.37 16.44 -11.12
N GLU A 321 -8.19 16.05 -10.65
CA GLU A 321 -7.73 14.65 -10.62
C GLU A 321 -8.23 13.89 -9.38
N GLY A 322 -8.86 14.57 -8.44
CA GLY A 322 -9.42 13.97 -7.23
C GLY A 322 -10.72 13.19 -7.53
N VAL A 323 -10.95 12.10 -6.81
CA VAL A 323 -12.26 11.44 -6.76
C VAL A 323 -12.93 11.78 -5.44
N GLN A 324 -14.21 12.09 -5.48
CA GLN A 324 -15.01 12.30 -4.28
C GLN A 324 -15.65 10.98 -3.87
N MET A 325 -15.20 10.44 -2.75
CA MET A 325 -15.84 9.29 -2.14
C MET A 325 -16.93 9.77 -1.19
N ARG A 326 -18.18 9.38 -1.44
CA ARG A 326 -19.31 9.66 -0.54
C ARG A 326 -19.66 8.39 0.20
N VAL A 327 -19.57 8.43 1.52
CA VAL A 327 -19.99 7.33 2.39
C VAL A 327 -21.32 7.72 3.03
N GLY A 328 -22.39 7.07 2.59
CA GLY A 328 -23.72 7.20 3.18
C GLY A 328 -23.92 6.12 4.24
N LEU A 329 -24.19 6.53 5.49
CA LEU A 329 -24.61 5.61 6.55
C LEU A 329 -26.12 5.76 6.74
N THR A 330 -26.85 4.70 6.48
CA THR A 330 -28.28 4.64 6.78
C THR A 330 -28.55 3.66 7.92
N MET A 331 -29.46 4.01 8.79
CA MET A 331 -29.93 3.16 9.88
C MET A 331 -31.41 2.94 9.68
N ASN A 332 -31.85 1.69 9.53
CA ASN A 332 -33.26 1.40 9.42
C ASN A 332 -33.95 1.43 10.81
N GLU A 333 -35.27 1.35 10.84
CA GLU A 333 -36.07 1.35 12.06
C GLU A 333 -35.76 0.21 13.03
N SER A 334 -35.17 -0.88 12.54
CA SER A 334 -34.71 -2.03 13.34
C SER A 334 -33.30 -1.85 13.91
N GLY A 335 -32.65 -0.69 13.66
CA GLY A 335 -31.26 -0.41 14.11
C GLY A 335 -30.19 -1.04 13.25
N LYS A 336 -30.52 -1.73 12.16
CA LYS A 336 -29.54 -2.28 11.21
C LYS A 336 -28.95 -1.13 10.40
N ARG A 337 -27.63 -1.04 10.43
CA ARG A 337 -26.86 -0.05 9.69
C ARG A 337 -26.54 -0.60 8.29
N SER A 338 -26.70 0.23 7.27
CA SER A 338 -26.16 -0.03 5.94
C SER A 338 -25.25 1.10 5.54
N MET A 339 -24.16 0.77 4.89
CA MET A 339 -23.19 1.68 4.34
C MET A 339 -23.29 1.66 2.82
N ASN A 340 -23.46 2.83 2.23
CA ASN A 340 -23.38 3.02 0.79
C ASN A 340 -22.13 3.83 0.49
N ILE A 341 -21.30 3.33 -0.40
CA ILE A 341 -20.12 4.04 -0.89
C ILE A 341 -20.38 4.36 -2.35
N SER A 342 -20.27 5.61 -2.72
CA SER A 342 -20.27 6.05 -4.12
C SER A 342 -19.00 6.83 -4.40
N VAL A 343 -18.45 6.66 -5.60
CA VAL A 343 -17.28 7.37 -6.08
C VAL A 343 -17.77 8.26 -7.24
N ASP A 344 -17.63 9.55 -7.05
CA ASP A 344 -17.95 10.54 -8.08
C ASP A 344 -16.66 11.22 -8.56
N SER A 345 -16.41 11.25 -9.86
CA SER A 345 -15.40 12.10 -10.49
C SER A 345 -16.11 13.16 -11.30
N GLU A 346 -15.69 14.43 -11.20
CA GLU A 346 -16.29 15.52 -11.98
C GLU A 346 -15.97 15.41 -13.47
N GLU A 347 -14.85 14.78 -13.82
CA GLU A 347 -14.39 14.56 -15.20
C GLU A 347 -13.89 13.12 -15.40
N ASP A 348 -14.03 12.56 -16.60
CA ASP A 348 -13.48 11.26 -16.98
C ASP A 348 -11.98 11.37 -17.32
N ILE A 349 -11.18 11.78 -16.32
CA ILE A 349 -9.73 11.87 -16.47
C ILE A 349 -9.11 10.49 -16.23
N ARG A 350 -8.55 9.90 -17.28
CA ARG A 350 -7.91 8.57 -17.26
C ARG A 350 -6.38 8.64 -17.17
N LYS A 351 -5.79 9.79 -17.42
CA LYS A 351 -4.34 9.99 -17.45
C LYS A 351 -3.88 11.02 -16.46
N THR A 352 -2.72 10.76 -15.86
CA THR A 352 -2.05 11.67 -14.94
C THR A 352 -0.54 11.44 -14.98
N ASP A 353 0.24 12.44 -14.66
CA ASP A 353 1.70 12.36 -14.45
C ASP A 353 2.07 12.41 -12.96
N ALA A 354 1.10 12.19 -12.08
CA ALA A 354 1.29 12.30 -10.63
C ALA A 354 2.12 11.17 -10.04
N TYR A 355 2.17 10.01 -10.71
CA TYR A 355 2.79 8.80 -10.19
C TYR A 355 4.11 8.45 -10.88
N GLU A 356 4.95 7.76 -10.14
CA GLU A 356 6.14 7.06 -10.65
C GLU A 356 6.33 5.75 -9.88
N LEU A 357 6.93 4.76 -10.49
CA LEU A 357 7.37 3.56 -9.80
C LEU A 357 8.82 3.77 -9.37
N GLU A 358 9.03 3.77 -8.08
CA GLU A 358 10.35 3.81 -7.47
C GLU A 358 10.84 2.39 -7.21
N VAL A 359 12.06 2.06 -7.64
CA VAL A 359 12.64 0.73 -7.47
C VAL A 359 13.86 0.81 -6.58
N TYR A 360 13.87 0.01 -5.52
CA TYR A 360 14.93 -0.03 -4.51
C TYR A 360 15.61 -1.40 -4.51
N ASP A 361 16.87 -1.42 -4.10
CA ASP A 361 17.55 -2.67 -3.79
C ASP A 361 17.07 -3.25 -2.44
N PRO A 362 17.40 -4.52 -2.11
CA PRO A 362 16.96 -5.15 -0.86
C PRO A 362 17.41 -4.44 0.42
N GLU A 363 18.39 -3.53 0.30
CA GLU A 363 18.96 -2.73 1.39
C GLU A 363 18.33 -1.33 1.54
N GLY A 364 17.26 -1.04 0.76
CA GLY A 364 16.52 0.20 0.81
C GLY A 364 17.13 1.36 0.03
N ILE A 365 18.09 1.12 -0.86
CA ILE A 365 18.72 2.15 -1.67
C ILE A 365 17.98 2.27 -3.01
N LEU A 366 17.57 3.48 -3.37
CA LEU A 366 16.89 3.77 -4.61
C LEU A 366 17.80 3.42 -5.81
N LEU A 367 17.33 2.50 -6.65
CA LEU A 367 17.96 2.15 -7.92
C LEU A 367 17.57 3.14 -9.01
N GLY A 368 16.29 3.42 -9.15
CA GLY A 368 15.78 4.36 -10.12
C GLY A 368 14.27 4.47 -10.12
N LYS A 369 13.74 5.20 -11.11
CA LYS A 369 12.33 5.52 -11.21
C LYS A 369 11.83 5.27 -12.63
N LEU A 370 10.59 4.79 -12.72
CA LEU A 370 9.89 4.55 -13.99
C LEU A 370 8.63 5.40 -14.03
N PRO A 371 8.37 6.12 -15.14
CA PRO A 371 7.18 6.94 -15.26
C PRO A 371 5.92 6.07 -15.40
N VAL A 372 4.81 6.55 -14.85
CA VAL A 372 3.47 6.04 -15.07
C VAL A 372 2.58 7.18 -15.56
N ASP A 373 1.72 6.93 -16.54
CA ASP A 373 0.87 7.94 -17.18
C ASP A 373 -0.63 7.78 -16.89
N HIS A 374 -0.96 6.93 -15.92
CA HIS A 374 -2.32 6.66 -15.46
C HIS A 374 -2.39 6.65 -13.92
N PHE A 375 -3.60 6.58 -13.38
CA PHE A 375 -3.81 6.48 -11.94
C PHE A 375 -3.42 5.11 -11.42
N VAL A 376 -2.85 5.07 -10.20
CA VAL A 376 -2.42 3.83 -9.55
C VAL A 376 -2.77 3.87 -8.07
N ASP A 377 -3.58 2.93 -7.64
CA ASP A 377 -4.04 2.76 -6.25
C ASP A 377 -3.39 1.53 -5.57
N GLY A 378 -2.58 0.77 -6.30
CA GLY A 378 -1.89 -0.41 -5.77
C GLY A 378 -0.96 -1.07 -6.79
N ILE A 379 -0.03 -1.88 -6.30
CA ILE A 379 0.94 -2.62 -7.11
C ILE A 379 1.13 -4.03 -6.57
N TRP A 380 1.18 -5.01 -7.45
CA TRP A 380 1.55 -6.40 -7.17
C TRP A 380 2.54 -6.88 -8.21
N ILE A 381 3.40 -7.81 -7.80
CA ILE A 381 4.37 -8.43 -8.69
C ILE A 381 4.28 -9.95 -8.54
N HIS A 382 4.10 -10.60 -9.67
CA HIS A 382 4.14 -12.06 -9.73
C HIS A 382 5.06 -12.50 -10.88
N ASN A 383 6.11 -13.23 -10.55
CA ASN A 383 7.19 -13.55 -11.48
C ASN A 383 7.81 -12.25 -12.07
N ASP A 384 7.91 -12.13 -13.39
CA ASP A 384 8.42 -10.93 -14.08
C ASP A 384 7.28 -9.98 -14.52
N ARG A 385 6.12 -10.01 -13.85
CA ARG A 385 4.96 -9.20 -14.20
C ARG A 385 4.56 -8.26 -13.09
N VAL A 386 4.31 -7.01 -13.45
CA VAL A 386 3.78 -5.96 -12.58
C VAL A 386 2.31 -5.76 -12.90
N TYR A 387 1.49 -5.69 -11.86
CA TYR A 387 0.06 -5.39 -11.93
C TYR A 387 -0.19 -4.08 -11.18
N LEU A 388 -0.71 -3.08 -11.89
CA LEU A 388 -1.04 -1.77 -11.33
C LEU A 388 -2.56 -1.61 -11.33
N LEU A 389 -3.14 -1.29 -10.18
CA LEU A 389 -4.57 -1.11 -10.01
C LEU A 389 -4.98 0.34 -10.24
N ASP A 390 -5.94 0.59 -11.13
CA ASP A 390 -6.79 1.77 -11.16
C ASP A 390 -8.14 1.41 -10.53
N LYS A 391 -8.27 1.63 -9.23
CA LYS A 391 -9.42 1.20 -8.43
C LYS A 391 -10.66 2.05 -8.69
N ASN A 392 -10.47 3.35 -8.86
CA ASN A 392 -11.56 4.30 -8.72
C ASN A 392 -12.08 4.85 -10.05
N ARG A 393 -11.32 4.71 -11.14
CA ARG A 393 -11.67 5.27 -12.45
C ARG A 393 -11.85 4.19 -13.52
N GLY A 394 -10.82 3.36 -13.72
CA GLY A 394 -10.86 2.26 -14.67
C GLY A 394 -11.40 0.97 -14.10
N MET A 395 -11.37 0.81 -12.75
CA MET A 395 -11.75 -0.42 -12.06
C MET A 395 -11.09 -1.65 -12.69
N GLN A 396 -9.79 -1.54 -12.98
CA GLN A 396 -9.03 -2.50 -13.76
C GLN A 396 -7.59 -2.60 -13.26
N PHE A 397 -6.93 -3.69 -13.63
CA PHE A 397 -5.50 -3.86 -13.45
C PHE A 397 -4.79 -3.73 -14.80
N PHE A 398 -3.70 -2.99 -14.83
CA PHE A 398 -2.77 -2.94 -15.94
C PHE A 398 -1.65 -3.95 -15.71
N GLU A 399 -1.48 -4.89 -16.61
CA GLU A 399 -0.40 -5.89 -16.57
C GLU A 399 0.76 -5.44 -17.45
N TYR A 400 1.95 -5.44 -16.87
CA TYR A 400 3.20 -5.13 -17.55
C TYR A 400 4.20 -6.26 -17.37
N LEU A 401 5.03 -6.51 -18.39
CA LEU A 401 6.20 -7.38 -18.31
C LEU A 401 7.43 -6.53 -17.96
N ILE A 402 8.17 -6.93 -16.94
CA ILE A 402 9.49 -6.36 -16.62
C ILE A 402 10.48 -6.85 -17.68
N THR A 403 11.19 -5.91 -18.31
CA THR A 403 12.25 -6.21 -19.30
C THR A 403 13.54 -5.48 -18.91
N GLU A 404 14.68 -6.17 -19.08
CA GLU A 404 16.04 -5.69 -18.79
C GLU A 404 16.84 -5.49 -20.05
#